data_44431ed99546a4d93ee7beacc4abad01
#
_entry.id   44431ed99546a4d93ee7beacc4abad01
#
_cell.length_a   1.000
_cell.length_b   1.000
_cell.length_c   1.000
_cell.angle_alpha   90.00
_cell.angle_beta   90.00
_cell.angle_gamma   90.00
#
_symmetry.space_group_name_H-M   'P 1'
#
loop_
_entity.id
_entity.type
_entity.pdbx_description
1 polymer ?
#
loop_
_entity_poly.entity_id
_entity_poly.type
_entity_poly.pdbx_seq_one_letter_code
_entity_poly.pdbx_strand_id
1 'polypeptide(L)'
;MTSKTSKPAEPALRPAEIVREYGPFPDTDNVAGVTHDGKRVWAATGKRLIAFDPASGDPTDSLPCPCDAGTAFDGTHLYQLAERRIDKIDPASGKVVASIPAPGDGNDSGMAWAEGSLWVGQYRDRKIHQIDPATGKILRTIESNRSASSPA
;
A
#
# COMPACT_ATOMS: atom_id res chain seq x y z
N MET A 1 25.46 39.68 24.03
CA MET A 1 24.14 39.02 24.27
C MET A 1 23.98 37.94 23.25
N THR A 2 24.16 36.74 23.68
CA THR A 2 23.87 35.53 22.87
C THR A 2 22.39 35.25 22.96
N SER A 3 21.64 35.50 21.87
CA SER A 3 20.26 35.05 21.77
C SER A 3 20.26 33.54 21.72
N LYS A 4 19.76 32.90 22.75
CA LYS A 4 19.45 31.46 22.70
C LYS A 4 18.26 31.31 21.75
N THR A 5 18.51 30.87 20.53
CA THR A 5 17.45 30.33 19.68
C THR A 5 16.96 29.06 20.34
N SER A 6 15.80 29.15 21.02
CA SER A 6 15.15 27.99 21.56
C SER A 6 14.72 27.09 20.40
N LYS A 7 15.11 25.82 20.45
CA LYS A 7 14.62 24.80 19.52
C LYS A 7 13.09 24.81 19.58
N PRO A 8 12.38 24.89 18.43
CA PRO A 8 10.93 24.82 18.47
C PRO A 8 10.49 23.54 19.19
N ALA A 9 9.53 23.68 20.08
CA ALA A 9 8.97 22.55 20.80
C ALA A 9 8.46 21.52 19.80
N GLU A 10 8.79 20.25 20.01
CA GLU A 10 8.21 19.17 19.23
C GLU A 10 6.69 19.18 19.42
N PRO A 11 5.90 19.03 18.33
CA PRO A 11 4.46 18.97 18.47
C PRO A 11 4.08 17.84 19.41
N ALA A 12 3.22 18.11 20.37
CA ALA A 12 2.73 17.11 21.30
C ALA A 12 2.00 16.01 20.52
N LEU A 13 2.35 14.76 20.78
CA LEU A 13 1.63 13.61 20.24
C LEU A 13 0.20 13.65 20.78
N ARG A 14 -0.76 13.72 19.89
CA ARG A 14 -2.17 13.56 20.22
C ARG A 14 -2.55 12.09 20.13
N PRO A 15 -3.34 11.56 21.07
CA PRO A 15 -3.84 10.20 20.96
C PRO A 15 -4.73 10.06 19.72
N ALA A 16 -4.55 8.97 18.99
CA ALA A 16 -5.44 8.63 17.89
C ALA A 16 -6.72 8.02 18.46
N GLU A 17 -7.83 8.37 17.85
CA GLU A 17 -9.12 7.75 18.13
C GLU A 17 -9.47 6.81 16.97
N ILE A 18 -9.77 5.55 17.30
CA ILE A 18 -10.29 4.59 16.33
C ILE A 18 -11.78 4.84 16.22
N VAL A 19 -12.22 5.39 15.08
CA VAL A 19 -13.63 5.69 14.84
C VAL A 19 -14.41 4.47 14.37
N ARG A 20 -13.73 3.48 13.78
CA ARG A 20 -14.36 2.26 13.31
C ARG A 20 -13.32 1.17 13.05
N GLU A 21 -13.70 -0.07 13.34
CA GLU A 21 -12.92 -1.27 13.03
C GLU A 21 -13.72 -2.18 12.12
N TYR A 22 -13.02 -2.92 11.26
CA TYR A 22 -13.56 -3.92 10.36
C TYR A 22 -12.82 -5.23 10.54
N GLY A 23 -13.54 -6.34 10.44
CA GLY A 23 -13.00 -7.66 10.65
C GLY A 23 -13.50 -8.27 11.96
N PRO A 24 -12.95 -9.41 12.39
CA PRO A 24 -11.88 -10.16 11.72
C PRO A 24 -12.32 -10.71 10.35
N PHE A 25 -11.36 -10.86 9.44
CA PHE A 25 -11.61 -11.44 8.14
C PHE A 25 -11.42 -12.96 8.18
N PRO A 26 -12.23 -13.74 7.43
CA PRO A 26 -12.14 -15.19 7.42
C PRO A 26 -10.77 -15.71 6.96
N ASP A 27 -10.31 -16.79 7.55
CA ASP A 27 -9.13 -17.55 7.16
C ASP A 27 -7.83 -16.75 7.07
N THR A 28 -7.73 -15.65 7.83
CA THR A 28 -6.51 -14.86 7.90
C THR A 28 -6.32 -14.22 9.28
N ASP A 29 -5.08 -14.15 9.70
CA ASP A 29 -4.66 -13.41 10.90
C ASP A 29 -4.03 -12.05 10.55
N ASN A 30 -3.97 -11.71 9.25
CA ASN A 30 -3.23 -10.56 8.79
C ASN A 30 -3.91 -9.86 7.61
N VAL A 31 -3.89 -8.54 7.63
CA VAL A 31 -4.24 -7.68 6.49
C VAL A 31 -2.97 -7.01 6.00
N ALA A 32 -2.52 -7.38 4.81
CA ALA A 32 -1.26 -6.95 4.23
C ALA A 32 -1.36 -5.61 3.48
N GLY A 33 -2.54 -5.26 3.02
CA GLY A 33 -2.77 -4.02 2.29
C GLY A 33 -4.25 -3.67 2.23
N VAL A 34 -4.53 -2.39 2.04
CA VAL A 34 -5.88 -1.87 1.83
C VAL A 34 -5.89 -0.80 0.75
N THR A 35 -6.97 -0.76 -0.03
CA THR A 35 -7.23 0.32 -0.97
C THR A 35 -8.73 0.60 -1.04
N HIS A 36 -9.09 1.72 -1.64
CA HIS A 36 -10.48 2.14 -1.82
C HIS A 36 -10.77 2.36 -3.31
N ASP A 37 -11.84 1.80 -3.81
CA ASP A 37 -12.20 1.88 -5.25
C ASP A 37 -13.21 2.98 -5.57
N GLY A 38 -13.41 3.91 -4.64
CA GLY A 38 -14.43 4.96 -4.74
C GLY A 38 -15.76 4.58 -4.10
N LYS A 39 -15.98 3.29 -3.82
CA LYS A 39 -17.21 2.77 -3.23
C LYS A 39 -16.97 1.77 -2.12
N ARG A 40 -16.01 0.89 -2.30
CA ARG A 40 -15.69 -0.22 -1.39
C ARG A 40 -14.25 -0.14 -0.92
N VAL A 41 -13.99 -0.71 0.23
CA VAL A 41 -12.63 -0.97 0.71
C VAL A 41 -12.25 -2.40 0.31
N TRP A 42 -11.04 -2.55 -0.21
CA TRP A 42 -10.44 -3.82 -0.54
C TRP A 42 -9.33 -4.12 0.43
N ALA A 43 -9.40 -5.28 1.08
CA ALA A 43 -8.39 -5.76 2.01
C ALA A 43 -7.66 -6.97 1.44
N ALA A 44 -6.34 -6.91 1.42
CA ALA A 44 -5.47 -8.02 1.01
C ALA A 44 -5.19 -8.91 2.22
N THR A 45 -5.65 -10.17 2.16
CA THR A 45 -5.60 -11.09 3.29
C THR A 45 -4.65 -12.29 3.07
N GLY A 46 -3.71 -12.14 2.15
CA GLY A 46 -2.73 -13.16 1.80
C GLY A 46 -3.16 -14.06 0.65
N LYS A 47 -4.38 -14.55 0.67
CA LYS A 47 -4.92 -15.48 -0.33
C LYS A 47 -6.13 -14.93 -1.09
N ARG A 48 -6.71 -13.85 -0.62
CA ARG A 48 -7.92 -13.25 -1.18
C ARG A 48 -7.91 -11.74 -1.01
N LEU A 49 -8.42 -11.04 -2.02
CA LEU A 49 -8.86 -9.66 -1.88
C LEU A 49 -10.33 -9.68 -1.47
N ILE A 50 -10.63 -9.11 -0.32
CA ILE A 50 -12.00 -9.02 0.20
C ILE A 50 -12.45 -7.58 0.09
N ALA A 51 -13.55 -7.37 -0.63
CA ALA A 51 -14.22 -6.08 -0.68
C ALA A 51 -15.34 -6.00 0.35
N PHE A 52 -15.48 -4.86 0.98
CA PHE A 52 -16.57 -4.61 1.90
C PHE A 52 -17.08 -3.16 1.80
N ASP A 53 -18.34 -2.98 2.18
CA ASP A 53 -18.96 -1.66 2.28
C ASP A 53 -18.44 -0.97 3.55
N PRO A 54 -17.78 0.19 3.45
CA PRO A 54 -17.28 0.89 4.62
C PRO A 54 -18.38 1.44 5.54
N ALA A 55 -19.59 1.59 5.05
CA ALA A 55 -20.71 2.04 5.88
C ALA A 55 -21.27 0.94 6.78
N SER A 56 -21.42 -0.27 6.27
CA SER A 56 -21.96 -1.42 7.01
C SER A 56 -20.90 -2.38 7.54
N GLY A 57 -19.73 -2.45 6.88
CA GLY A 57 -18.73 -3.48 7.12
C GLY A 57 -19.04 -4.82 6.46
N ASP A 58 -20.15 -4.92 5.71
CA ASP A 58 -20.56 -6.16 5.08
C ASP A 58 -19.67 -6.49 3.88
N PRO A 59 -19.21 -7.74 3.76
CA PRO A 59 -18.47 -8.18 2.58
C PRO A 59 -19.37 -8.12 1.35
N THR A 60 -18.82 -7.57 0.27
CA THR A 60 -19.53 -7.44 -1.02
C THR A 60 -18.93 -8.32 -2.10
N ASP A 61 -17.65 -8.65 -2.00
CA ASP A 61 -16.94 -9.46 -2.98
C ASP A 61 -15.71 -10.12 -2.37
N SER A 62 -15.23 -11.18 -3.01
CA SER A 62 -14.04 -11.91 -2.60
C SER A 62 -13.35 -12.51 -3.82
N LEU A 63 -12.15 -12.02 -4.11
CA LEU A 63 -11.36 -12.44 -5.26
C LEU A 63 -10.18 -13.31 -4.80
N PRO A 64 -10.15 -14.62 -5.15
CA PRO A 64 -8.98 -15.44 -4.85
C PRO A 64 -7.76 -14.99 -5.65
N CYS A 65 -6.70 -14.62 -4.97
CA CYS A 65 -5.42 -14.28 -5.58
C CYS A 65 -4.34 -14.22 -4.50
N PRO A 66 -3.06 -14.43 -4.86
CA PRO A 66 -1.97 -14.10 -3.96
C PRO A 66 -1.96 -12.60 -3.67
N CYS A 67 -1.96 -12.22 -2.40
CA CYS A 67 -2.06 -10.83 -1.96
C CYS A 67 -1.45 -10.63 -0.57
N ASP A 68 -0.15 -10.82 -0.49
CA ASP A 68 0.62 -10.78 0.76
C ASP A 68 1.28 -9.43 1.05
N ALA A 69 1.03 -8.42 0.23
CA ALA A 69 1.61 -7.09 0.37
C ALA A 69 0.66 -6.00 -0.14
N GLY A 70 1.20 -4.87 -0.54
CA GLY A 70 0.44 -3.66 -0.89
C GLY A 70 -0.58 -3.83 -2.02
N THR A 71 -1.67 -3.11 -1.91
CA THR A 71 -2.76 -3.05 -2.89
C THR A 71 -3.00 -1.60 -3.28
N ALA A 72 -3.29 -1.34 -4.57
CA ALA A 72 -3.62 -0.01 -5.07
C ALA A 72 -4.76 -0.08 -6.09
N PHE A 73 -5.39 1.07 -6.36
CA PHE A 73 -6.47 1.20 -7.34
C PHE A 73 -6.24 2.44 -8.20
N ASP A 74 -6.31 2.29 -9.52
CA ASP A 74 -6.04 3.36 -10.48
C ASP A 74 -7.27 4.12 -10.98
N GLY A 75 -8.43 3.81 -10.43
CA GLY A 75 -9.73 4.30 -10.89
C GLY A 75 -10.51 3.28 -11.73
N THR A 76 -9.86 2.21 -12.17
CA THR A 76 -10.47 1.17 -13.02
C THR A 76 -10.04 -0.23 -12.61
N HIS A 77 -8.77 -0.44 -12.29
CA HIS A 77 -8.19 -1.73 -11.96
C HIS A 77 -7.53 -1.73 -10.59
N LEU A 78 -7.56 -2.89 -9.95
CA LEU A 78 -6.74 -3.17 -8.78
C LEU A 78 -5.34 -3.58 -9.21
N TYR A 79 -4.35 -3.13 -8.45
CA TYR A 79 -2.99 -3.61 -8.54
C TYR A 79 -2.65 -4.31 -7.24
N GLN A 80 -2.19 -5.54 -7.34
CA GLN A 80 -1.86 -6.36 -6.18
C GLN A 80 -0.41 -6.81 -6.25
N LEU A 81 0.35 -6.43 -5.24
CA LEU A 81 1.72 -6.87 -5.07
C LEU A 81 1.71 -8.23 -4.36
N ALA A 82 2.31 -9.20 -4.98
CA ALA A 82 2.46 -10.55 -4.45
C ALA A 82 3.73 -11.21 -4.99
N GLU A 83 4.44 -11.90 -4.14
CA GLU A 83 5.67 -12.56 -4.53
C GLU A 83 6.67 -11.57 -5.14
N ARG A 84 6.97 -11.71 -6.43
CA ARG A 84 7.94 -10.87 -7.15
C ARG A 84 7.31 -10.07 -8.27
N ARG A 85 5.99 -9.94 -8.26
CA ARG A 85 5.23 -9.30 -9.34
C ARG A 85 4.11 -8.41 -8.80
N ILE A 86 3.60 -7.58 -9.67
CA ILE A 86 2.39 -6.82 -9.45
C ILE A 86 1.37 -7.26 -10.48
N ASP A 87 0.27 -7.79 -10.03
CA ASP A 87 -0.85 -8.22 -10.86
C ASP A 87 -1.84 -7.08 -11.01
N LYS A 88 -2.23 -6.78 -12.25
CA LYS A 88 -3.33 -5.87 -12.58
C LYS A 88 -4.60 -6.69 -12.71
N ILE A 89 -5.59 -6.40 -11.88
CA ILE A 89 -6.78 -7.22 -11.72
C ILE A 89 -8.03 -6.42 -12.08
N ASP A 90 -8.89 -7.02 -12.88
CA ASP A 90 -10.24 -6.50 -13.11
C ASP A 90 -11.08 -6.77 -11.84
N PRO A 91 -11.56 -5.73 -11.16
CA PRO A 91 -12.30 -5.92 -9.91
C PRO A 91 -13.68 -6.59 -10.10
N ALA A 92 -14.24 -6.53 -11.29
CA ALA A 92 -15.54 -7.15 -11.59
C ALA A 92 -15.44 -8.66 -11.80
N SER A 93 -14.41 -9.11 -12.52
CA SER A 93 -14.23 -10.53 -12.87
C SER A 93 -13.22 -11.26 -11.97
N GLY A 94 -12.33 -10.52 -11.31
CA GLY A 94 -11.19 -11.07 -10.59
C GLY A 94 -10.07 -11.58 -11.48
N LYS A 95 -10.16 -11.36 -12.78
CA LYS A 95 -9.12 -11.78 -13.72
C LYS A 95 -7.89 -10.91 -13.66
N VAL A 96 -6.73 -11.54 -13.69
CA VAL A 96 -5.46 -10.86 -13.92
C VAL A 96 -5.37 -10.52 -15.41
N VAL A 97 -5.40 -9.23 -15.72
CA VAL A 97 -5.36 -8.72 -17.10
C VAL A 97 -3.95 -8.37 -17.56
N ALA A 98 -3.03 -8.17 -16.63
CA ALA A 98 -1.61 -7.93 -16.89
C ALA A 98 -0.81 -8.22 -15.62
N SER A 99 0.48 -8.50 -15.80
CA SER A 99 1.44 -8.62 -14.69
C SER A 99 2.73 -7.91 -15.08
N ILE A 100 3.32 -7.22 -14.12
CA ILE A 100 4.62 -6.56 -14.26
C ILE A 100 5.56 -7.02 -13.15
N PRO A 101 6.88 -6.99 -13.36
CA PRO A 101 7.81 -7.30 -12.30
C PRO A 101 7.74 -6.26 -11.19
N ALA A 102 7.84 -6.69 -9.95
CA ALA A 102 7.97 -5.82 -8.78
C ALA A 102 9.42 -5.34 -8.64
N PRO A 103 9.67 -4.09 -8.22
CA PRO A 103 11.02 -3.52 -8.24
C PRO A 103 11.97 -4.13 -7.22
N GLY A 104 11.46 -4.71 -6.15
CA GLY A 104 12.27 -5.19 -5.02
C GLY A 104 12.51 -6.69 -4.98
N ASP A 105 12.13 -7.41 -5.99
CA ASP A 105 12.35 -8.86 -6.12
C ASP A 105 11.92 -9.66 -4.87
N GLY A 106 10.72 -9.34 -4.35
CA GLY A 106 10.16 -9.99 -3.16
C GLY A 106 10.36 -9.22 -1.85
N ASN A 107 11.08 -8.10 -1.87
CA ASN A 107 11.29 -7.23 -0.70
C ASN A 107 10.35 -6.02 -0.67
N ASP A 108 9.36 -5.99 -1.54
CA ASP A 108 8.39 -4.92 -1.60
C ASP A 108 7.33 -5.07 -0.49
N SER A 109 6.88 -3.96 0.05
CA SER A 109 5.96 -3.97 1.19
C SER A 109 4.64 -3.24 0.91
N GLY A 110 4.71 -1.96 0.69
CA GLY A 110 3.54 -1.12 0.46
C GLY A 110 3.43 -0.67 -0.98
N MET A 111 2.21 -0.34 -1.42
CA MET A 111 1.98 0.19 -2.75
C MET A 111 0.85 1.23 -2.72
N ALA A 112 0.99 2.25 -3.54
CA ALA A 112 -0.03 3.27 -3.75
C ALA A 112 -0.10 3.68 -5.22
N TRP A 113 -1.26 4.18 -5.64
CA TRP A 113 -1.44 4.81 -6.93
C TRP A 113 -1.45 6.32 -6.78
N ALA A 114 -0.60 7.00 -7.51
CA ALA A 114 -0.59 8.46 -7.56
C ALA A 114 0.08 8.93 -8.86
N GLU A 115 -0.41 10.04 -9.40
CA GLU A 115 0.20 10.72 -10.55
C GLU A 115 0.38 9.82 -11.78
N GLY A 116 -0.58 8.91 -12.02
CA GLY A 116 -0.51 7.96 -13.15
C GLY A 116 0.55 6.89 -13.01
N SER A 117 1.08 6.67 -11.83
CA SER A 117 2.14 5.72 -11.54
C SER A 117 1.84 4.88 -10.32
N LEU A 118 2.51 3.74 -10.20
CA LEU A 118 2.58 2.98 -8.96
C LEU A 118 3.79 3.42 -8.15
N TRP A 119 3.58 3.57 -6.86
CA TRP A 119 4.61 3.88 -5.89
C TRP A 119 4.77 2.68 -4.97
N VAL A 120 5.93 2.07 -4.97
CA VAL A 120 6.21 0.81 -4.25
C VAL A 120 7.27 1.03 -3.20
N GLY A 121 6.91 0.74 -1.96
CA GLY A 121 7.81 0.87 -0.81
C GLY A 121 8.59 -0.40 -0.54
N GLN A 122 9.87 -0.22 -0.21
CA GLN A 122 10.75 -1.27 0.29
C GLN A 122 11.19 -0.91 1.70
N TYR A 123 10.52 -1.46 2.67
CA TYR A 123 10.74 -1.12 4.08
C TYR A 123 12.18 -1.36 4.53
N ARG A 124 12.74 -2.52 4.20
CA ARG A 124 14.10 -2.89 4.62
C ARG A 124 15.17 -2.03 3.96
N ASP A 125 15.00 -1.70 2.69
CA ASP A 125 15.95 -0.92 1.92
C ASP A 125 15.74 0.58 2.04
N ARG A 126 14.65 0.99 2.73
CA ARG A 126 14.24 2.39 2.93
C ARG A 126 14.13 3.17 1.63
N LYS A 127 13.53 2.55 0.64
CA LYS A 127 13.32 3.13 -0.68
C LYS A 127 11.85 3.15 -1.05
N ILE A 128 11.50 4.10 -1.87
CA ILE A 128 10.22 4.14 -2.56
C ILE A 128 10.53 4.29 -4.03
N HIS A 129 10.01 3.38 -4.84
CA HIS A 129 10.13 3.44 -6.29
C HIS A 129 8.83 3.90 -6.92
N GLN A 130 8.92 4.92 -7.78
CA GLN A 130 7.88 5.23 -8.73
C GLN A 130 8.11 4.38 -9.97
N ILE A 131 7.11 3.60 -10.36
CA ILE A 131 7.23 2.67 -11.49
C ILE A 131 6.14 2.93 -12.54
N ASP A 132 6.50 2.63 -13.79
CA ASP A 132 5.55 2.62 -14.90
C ASP A 132 4.59 1.44 -14.71
N PRO A 133 3.27 1.69 -14.63
CA PRO A 133 2.29 0.61 -14.40
C PRO A 133 2.13 -0.35 -15.58
N ALA A 134 2.59 0.02 -16.77
CA ALA A 134 2.53 -0.83 -17.95
C ALA A 134 3.73 -1.78 -18.06
N THR A 135 4.90 -1.38 -17.60
CA THR A 135 6.16 -2.12 -17.83
C THR A 135 6.86 -2.56 -16.55
N GLY A 136 6.57 -1.92 -15.41
CA GLY A 136 7.30 -2.10 -14.17
C GLY A 136 8.65 -1.37 -14.14
N LYS A 137 8.97 -0.56 -15.16
CA LYS A 137 10.21 0.21 -15.19
C LYS A 137 10.25 1.21 -14.04
N ILE A 138 11.36 1.27 -13.33
CA ILE A 138 11.60 2.28 -12.29
C ILE A 138 11.82 3.63 -12.97
N LEU A 139 10.93 4.59 -12.68
CA LEU A 139 11.00 5.96 -13.19
C LEU A 139 11.79 6.86 -12.25
N ARG A 140 11.66 6.64 -10.95
CA ARG A 140 12.31 7.43 -9.91
C ARG A 140 12.44 6.61 -8.64
N THR A 141 13.51 6.84 -7.89
CA THR A 141 13.73 6.24 -6.57
C THR A 141 13.91 7.35 -5.55
N ILE A 142 13.16 7.27 -4.46
CA ILE A 142 13.31 8.13 -3.29
C ILE A 142 13.94 7.29 -2.20
N GLU A 143 15.05 7.78 -1.65
CA GLU A 143 15.70 7.16 -0.51
C GLU A 143 15.21 7.83 0.78
N SER A 144 14.66 7.02 1.68
CA SER A 144 14.31 7.47 3.01
C SER A 144 15.55 7.43 3.89
N ASN A 145 16.35 8.46 3.82
CA ASN A 145 17.48 8.60 4.73
C ASN A 145 16.97 8.78 6.16
N ARG A 146 17.65 8.15 7.09
CA ARG A 146 17.55 8.60 8.48
C ARG A 146 17.86 10.10 8.49
N SER A 147 17.05 10.85 9.20
CA SER A 147 17.25 12.29 9.36
C SER A 147 18.74 12.59 9.51
N ALA A 148 19.21 13.66 8.88
CA ALA A 148 20.57 14.18 8.97
C ALA A 148 21.04 14.48 10.41
N SER A 149 20.27 14.14 11.41
CA SER A 149 20.57 14.27 12.83
C SER A 149 21.22 13.04 13.47
N SER A 150 21.54 12.00 12.69
CA SER A 150 22.42 10.95 13.20
C SER A 150 23.84 11.34 12.87
N PRO A 151 24.59 11.85 13.84
CA PRO A 151 26.05 11.96 13.65
C PRO A 151 26.62 10.57 13.40
N ALA A 152 27.53 10.53 12.49
CA ALA A 152 28.34 9.33 12.26
C ALA A 152 29.03 8.88 13.55
#